data_86b2c4ee244b23c6caeb38cfdde2d29a
#
_entry.id   86b2c4ee244b23c6caeb38cfdde2d29a
#
_cell.length_a   1.000
_cell.length_b   1.000
_cell.length_c   1.000
_cell.angle_alpha   90.00
_cell.angle_beta   90.00
_cell.angle_gamma   90.00
#
_symmetry.space_group_name_H-M   'P 1'
#
loop_
_entity.id
_entity.type
_entity.pdbx_description
1 polymer ?
#
loop_
_entity_poly.entity_id
_entity_poly.type
_entity_poly.pdbx_seq_one_letter_code
_entity_poly.pdbx_strand_id
1 'polypeptide(L)'
;MDARQMKLNSRIFWTVMAGCLAVGSVLPASSFADDTQTQKERTATARSIIEQRRAAMRGDAAGREKVEVRKSSQADLAKGDITFDDLTFDIEKGEVFDEKKLTKELKFLNGRKVRLRGYMLPSTLYKETDIDQFVLVRDNQECCFGPGAALFDCVMIEMQPGRTTDFVPRPVMVEGKFVLDTEKYQYPGGEGPDGASHMAVFRIEGLRVR
;
A
#
# COMPACT_ATOMS: atom_id res chain seq x y z
N MET A 1 17.21 11.34 -48.54
CA MET A 1 16.17 10.99 -49.52
C MET A 1 14.98 10.53 -48.67
N ASP A 2 13.86 11.17 -48.54
CA ASP A 2 13.26 12.35 -49.14
C ASP A 2 12.23 12.90 -48.15
N ALA A 3 12.30 14.17 -47.94
CA ALA A 3 11.25 14.96 -47.29
C ALA A 3 10.19 15.29 -48.35
N ARG A 4 8.95 15.39 -47.96
CA ARG A 4 7.91 16.24 -48.55
C ARG A 4 6.64 16.06 -47.74
N GLN A 5 6.25 17.09 -46.93
CA GLN A 5 5.50 18.26 -47.35
C GLN A 5 4.06 17.96 -47.80
N MET A 6 3.12 18.55 -47.12
CA MET A 6 2.22 19.59 -47.69
C MET A 6 1.11 19.86 -46.67
N LYS A 7 1.11 21.03 -46.07
CA LYS A 7 0.39 22.28 -46.47
C LYS A 7 -1.12 22.11 -46.36
N LEU A 8 -1.72 22.77 -45.40
CA LEU A 8 -2.26 24.13 -45.42
C LEU A 8 -3.38 24.33 -46.44
N ASN A 9 -4.62 24.48 -46.00
CA ASN A 9 -5.55 25.37 -46.67
C ASN A 9 -6.41 26.13 -45.66
N SER A 10 -6.10 27.36 -45.66
CA SER A 10 -6.76 28.56 -45.17
C SER A 10 -7.75 29.06 -46.21
N ARG A 11 -8.68 29.87 -45.71
CA ARG A 11 -9.50 30.87 -46.46
C ARG A 11 -10.84 30.34 -46.95
N ILE A 12 -11.90 31.01 -46.89
CA ILE A 12 -12.34 32.43 -46.86
C ILE A 12 -13.87 32.38 -46.79
N PHE A 13 -14.57 33.25 -46.13
CA PHE A 13 -15.45 34.28 -46.62
C PHE A 13 -16.36 34.76 -45.50
N TRP A 14 -16.32 35.78 -45.25
CA TRP A 14 -16.74 37.13 -44.95
C TRP A 14 -18.11 37.50 -45.62
N THR A 15 -18.82 38.31 -44.84
CA THR A 15 -19.99 39.20 -45.21
C THR A 15 -21.38 38.54 -45.04
N VAL A 16 -22.42 39.15 -44.45
CA VAL A 16 -22.84 40.55 -44.34
C VAL A 16 -24.04 40.64 -43.39
N MET A 17 -24.11 41.72 -42.61
CA MET A 17 -25.20 42.61 -42.30
C MET A 17 -26.40 42.22 -41.41
N ALA A 18 -26.42 42.90 -40.33
CA ALA A 18 -27.46 43.82 -39.82
C ALA A 18 -28.90 43.29 -39.61
N GLY A 19 -29.33 43.40 -38.36
CA GLY A 19 -30.72 43.36 -37.97
C GLY A 19 -30.87 43.47 -36.45
N CYS A 20 -31.02 44.68 -35.96
CA CYS A 20 -31.42 44.99 -34.60
C CYS A 20 -32.70 44.21 -34.20
N LEU A 21 -32.68 43.69 -32.99
CA LEU A 21 -33.79 43.84 -32.04
C LEU A 21 -33.31 43.44 -30.64
N ALA A 22 -33.26 44.43 -29.78
CA ALA A 22 -33.03 44.25 -28.36
C ALA A 22 -34.21 43.52 -27.76
N VAL A 23 -33.95 42.30 -27.30
CA VAL A 23 -34.79 41.64 -26.30
C VAL A 23 -33.89 41.37 -25.10
N GLY A 24 -34.12 42.16 -24.08
CA GLY A 24 -33.46 42.00 -22.81
C GLY A 24 -33.88 40.68 -22.18
N SER A 25 -33.04 39.68 -22.27
CA SER A 25 -33.15 38.46 -21.46
C SER A 25 -32.33 38.65 -20.21
N VAL A 26 -33.02 39.01 -19.15
CA VAL A 26 -32.50 38.89 -17.78
C VAL A 26 -32.24 37.42 -17.55
N LEU A 27 -30.99 37.01 -17.61
CA LEU A 27 -30.55 35.69 -17.15
C LEU A 27 -30.59 35.69 -15.60
N PRO A 28 -31.27 34.73 -14.97
CA PRO A 28 -31.26 34.65 -13.52
C PRO A 28 -29.85 34.25 -13.05
N ALA A 29 -29.28 35.08 -12.22
CA ALA A 29 -27.97 34.87 -11.53
C ALA A 29 -28.06 33.83 -10.41
N SER A 30 -28.74 32.68 -10.64
CA SER A 30 -28.99 31.69 -9.57
C SER A 30 -28.30 30.35 -9.77
N SER A 31 -27.41 30.16 -10.75
CA SER A 31 -26.80 28.86 -10.98
C SER A 31 -25.37 28.65 -10.39
N PHE A 32 -24.75 29.72 -9.91
CA PHE A 32 -23.39 29.60 -9.32
C PHE A 32 -23.36 29.35 -7.81
N ALA A 33 -24.48 29.55 -7.10
CA ALA A 33 -24.56 29.32 -5.66
C ALA A 33 -24.83 27.86 -5.29
N ASP A 34 -25.43 27.09 -6.19
CA ASP A 34 -25.88 25.71 -5.93
C ASP A 34 -24.71 24.70 -6.04
N ASP A 35 -23.78 24.92 -6.97
CA ASP A 35 -22.60 24.06 -7.12
C ASP A 35 -21.64 24.13 -5.92
N THR A 36 -21.54 25.29 -5.28
CA THR A 36 -20.63 25.48 -4.13
C THR A 36 -21.19 24.83 -2.87
N GLN A 37 -22.52 24.80 -2.68
CA GLN A 37 -23.15 24.11 -1.56
C GLN A 37 -23.06 22.59 -1.74
N THR A 38 -23.33 22.07 -2.91
CA THR A 38 -23.22 20.63 -3.21
C THR A 38 -21.79 20.11 -3.06
N GLN A 39 -20.78 20.91 -3.39
CA GLN A 39 -19.38 20.56 -3.22
C GLN A 39 -18.94 20.57 -1.76
N LYS A 40 -19.49 21.50 -0.96
CA LYS A 40 -19.25 21.60 0.49
C LYS A 40 -19.89 20.45 1.26
N GLU A 41 -21.07 20.02 0.84
CA GLU A 41 -21.76 18.85 1.41
C GLU A 41 -21.06 17.54 1.06
N ARG A 42 -20.57 17.38 -0.17
CA ARG A 42 -19.78 16.20 -0.58
C ARG A 42 -18.47 16.09 0.18
N THR A 43 -17.79 17.22 0.40
CA THR A 43 -16.54 17.24 1.20
C THR A 43 -16.79 17.01 2.67
N ALA A 44 -17.91 17.49 3.23
CA ALA A 44 -18.30 17.22 4.61
C ALA A 44 -18.65 15.74 4.80
N THR A 45 -19.39 15.14 3.88
CA THR A 45 -19.73 13.71 3.89
C THR A 45 -18.49 12.83 3.77
N ALA A 46 -17.55 13.15 2.86
CA ALA A 46 -16.30 12.44 2.72
C ALA A 46 -15.44 12.52 4.00
N ARG A 47 -15.38 13.67 4.64
CA ARG A 47 -14.68 13.84 5.94
C ARG A 47 -15.32 13.02 7.05
N SER A 48 -16.65 12.99 7.13
CA SER A 48 -17.37 12.20 8.15
C SER A 48 -17.15 10.70 7.96
N ILE A 49 -17.11 10.20 6.72
CA ILE A 49 -16.81 8.80 6.42
C ILE A 49 -15.38 8.44 6.81
N ILE A 50 -14.42 9.32 6.51
CA ILE A 50 -13.01 9.11 6.90
C ILE A 50 -12.88 9.12 8.43
N GLU A 51 -13.60 10.01 9.11
CA GLU A 51 -13.57 10.13 10.57
C GLU A 51 -14.28 8.95 11.26
N GLN A 52 -15.40 8.48 10.72
CA GLN A 52 -16.04 7.24 11.15
C GLN A 52 -15.14 6.02 10.94
N ARG A 53 -14.46 5.91 9.80
CA ARG A 53 -13.46 4.84 9.57
C ARG A 53 -12.29 4.91 10.56
N ARG A 54 -11.77 6.11 10.83
CA ARG A 54 -10.73 6.33 11.85
C ARG A 54 -11.24 6.03 13.27
N ALA A 55 -12.47 6.34 13.59
CA ALA A 55 -13.09 6.04 14.88
C ALA A 55 -13.35 4.54 15.03
N ALA A 56 -13.82 3.85 13.98
CA ALA A 56 -13.95 2.41 13.95
C ALA A 56 -12.59 1.72 14.14
N MET A 57 -11.55 2.21 13.45
CA MET A 57 -10.18 1.71 13.66
C MET A 57 -9.64 1.95 15.07
N ARG A 58 -10.06 3.03 15.77
CA ARG A 58 -9.69 3.28 17.17
C ARG A 58 -10.55 2.49 18.17
N GLY A 59 -11.83 2.30 17.88
CA GLY A 59 -12.77 1.56 18.74
C GLY A 59 -12.44 0.08 18.87
N ASP A 60 -11.90 -0.53 17.80
CA ASP A 60 -11.41 -1.91 17.79
C ASP A 60 -10.11 -2.11 18.60
N ALA A 61 -9.44 -1.06 19.05
CA ALA A 61 -8.18 -1.18 19.78
C ALA A 61 -8.32 -1.87 21.15
N ALA A 62 -9.50 -1.80 21.75
CA ALA A 62 -9.73 -2.37 23.09
C ALA A 62 -9.98 -3.88 23.13
N GLY A 63 -10.25 -4.51 21.98
CA GLY A 63 -10.54 -5.96 21.87
C GLY A 63 -9.58 -6.73 20.95
N ARG A 64 -8.47 -6.12 20.52
CA ARG A 64 -7.58 -6.76 19.56
C ARG A 64 -6.71 -7.81 20.23
N GLU A 65 -6.82 -9.01 19.74
CA GLU A 65 -5.92 -10.11 20.02
C GLU A 65 -4.51 -9.71 19.57
N LYS A 66 -3.61 -9.44 20.52
CA LYS A 66 -2.19 -9.23 20.21
C LYS A 66 -1.66 -10.52 19.61
N VAL A 67 -0.98 -10.42 18.47
CA VAL A 67 -0.19 -11.55 17.98
C VAL A 67 0.89 -11.83 19.02
N GLU A 68 0.88 -13.03 19.61
CA GLU A 68 1.87 -13.41 20.61
C GLU A 68 3.27 -13.29 20.03
N VAL A 69 4.08 -12.47 20.69
CA VAL A 69 5.48 -12.23 20.38
C VAL A 69 6.28 -13.33 21.07
N ARG A 70 6.62 -14.37 20.31
CA ARG A 70 7.39 -15.50 20.85
C ARG A 70 8.16 -16.17 19.73
N LYS A 71 9.48 -16.34 19.92
CA LYS A 71 10.30 -17.15 19.01
C LYS A 71 9.76 -18.57 18.92
N SER A 72 9.71 -19.06 17.72
CA SER A 72 9.25 -20.44 17.44
C SER A 72 10.24 -21.47 17.98
N SER A 73 9.72 -22.60 18.39
CA SER A 73 10.57 -23.74 18.74
C SER A 73 11.28 -24.27 17.48
N GLN A 74 12.40 -24.98 17.67
CA GLN A 74 13.07 -25.65 16.54
C GLN A 74 12.15 -26.60 15.75
N ALA A 75 11.21 -27.23 16.45
CA ALA A 75 10.22 -28.10 15.82
C ALA A 75 9.23 -27.30 14.95
N ASP A 76 8.82 -26.12 15.39
CA ASP A 76 7.94 -25.23 14.64
C ASP A 76 8.64 -24.63 13.42
N LEU A 77 9.88 -24.18 13.59
CA LEU A 77 10.73 -23.72 12.49
C LEU A 77 10.93 -24.81 11.42
N ALA A 78 11.11 -26.06 11.85
CA ALA A 78 11.25 -27.18 10.93
C ALA A 78 9.96 -27.44 10.12
N LYS A 79 8.78 -27.16 10.70
CA LYS A 79 7.47 -27.23 10.04
C LYS A 79 7.15 -25.99 9.21
N GLY A 80 7.96 -24.93 9.35
CA GLY A 80 7.74 -23.64 8.72
C GLY A 80 6.73 -22.74 9.45
N ASP A 81 6.39 -23.05 10.71
CA ASP A 81 5.58 -22.17 11.55
C ASP A 81 6.49 -21.12 12.17
N ILE A 82 6.39 -19.90 11.71
CA ILE A 82 7.24 -18.79 12.12
C ILE A 82 6.43 -17.63 12.69
N THR A 83 7.10 -16.84 13.51
CA THR A 83 6.59 -15.58 14.06
C THR A 83 7.46 -14.42 13.61
N PHE A 84 7.02 -13.18 13.84
CA PHE A 84 7.85 -12.00 13.58
C PHE A 84 9.12 -11.95 14.45
N ASP A 85 9.11 -12.59 15.62
CA ASP A 85 10.31 -12.68 16.46
C ASP A 85 11.42 -13.55 15.85
N ASP A 86 11.05 -14.52 15.01
CA ASP A 86 12.02 -15.33 14.27
C ASP A 86 12.68 -14.52 13.15
N LEU A 87 12.05 -13.42 12.71
CA LEU A 87 12.56 -12.53 11.68
C LEU A 87 13.50 -11.45 12.24
N THR A 88 13.60 -11.32 13.56
CA THR A 88 14.41 -10.29 14.21
C THR A 88 15.90 -10.54 13.98
N PHE A 89 16.62 -9.50 13.58
CA PHE A 89 18.08 -9.47 13.45
C PHE A 89 18.63 -8.12 13.92
N ASP A 90 19.93 -8.01 14.10
CA ASP A 90 20.60 -6.85 14.66
C ASP A 90 20.70 -5.71 13.64
N ILE A 91 19.64 -4.92 13.55
CA ILE A 91 19.58 -3.72 12.72
C ILE A 91 18.80 -2.63 13.45
N GLU A 92 19.37 -1.43 13.45
CA GLU A 92 18.69 -0.25 13.99
C GLU A 92 17.79 0.38 12.92
N LYS A 93 16.83 1.15 13.41
CA LYS A 93 15.96 1.95 12.57
C LYS A 93 16.77 2.93 11.72
N GLY A 94 16.51 2.99 10.42
CA GLY A 94 17.22 3.88 9.50
C GLY A 94 18.65 3.42 9.16
N GLU A 95 19.05 2.27 9.64
CA GLU A 95 20.36 1.71 9.30
C GLU A 95 20.36 1.11 7.88
N VAL A 96 21.50 1.25 7.19
CA VAL A 96 21.73 0.58 5.91
C VAL A 96 21.76 -0.94 6.11
N PHE A 97 20.96 -1.65 5.35
CA PHE A 97 20.90 -3.10 5.43
C PHE A 97 22.23 -3.75 4.98
N ASP A 98 22.72 -4.70 5.76
CA ASP A 98 23.86 -5.57 5.44
C ASP A 98 23.45 -7.03 5.61
N GLU A 99 23.58 -7.83 4.57
CA GLU A 99 23.29 -9.27 4.60
C GLU A 99 24.08 -10.06 5.65
N LYS A 100 25.22 -9.54 6.08
CA LYS A 100 26.04 -10.17 7.14
C LYS A 100 25.33 -10.19 8.49
N LYS A 101 24.39 -9.26 8.71
CA LYS A 101 23.58 -9.19 9.92
C LYS A 101 22.48 -10.24 9.98
N LEU A 102 22.15 -10.89 8.85
CA LEU A 102 21.14 -11.94 8.81
C LEU A 102 21.59 -13.17 9.60
N THR A 103 20.74 -13.62 10.50
CA THR A 103 20.99 -14.80 11.34
C THR A 103 21.02 -16.08 10.52
N LYS A 104 21.57 -17.15 11.08
CA LYS A 104 21.60 -18.47 10.44
C LYS A 104 20.18 -19.02 10.25
N GLU A 105 19.30 -18.74 11.20
CA GLU A 105 17.89 -19.14 11.18
C GLU A 105 17.15 -18.47 10.02
N LEU A 106 17.37 -17.18 9.78
CA LEU A 106 16.79 -16.46 8.62
C LEU A 106 17.28 -17.05 7.30
N LYS A 107 18.60 -17.31 7.20
CA LYS A 107 19.16 -17.94 6.01
C LYS A 107 18.62 -19.35 5.78
N PHE A 108 18.34 -20.10 6.86
CA PHE A 108 17.71 -21.41 6.79
C PHE A 108 16.27 -21.36 6.31
N LEU A 109 15.50 -20.30 6.62
CA LEU A 109 14.13 -20.12 6.18
C LEU A 109 14.04 -19.79 4.68
N ASN A 110 15.08 -19.24 4.09
CA ASN A 110 15.08 -18.82 2.68
C ASN A 110 14.78 -20.00 1.74
N GLY A 111 13.80 -19.80 0.87
CA GLY A 111 13.31 -20.80 -0.08
C GLY A 111 12.35 -21.83 0.52
N ARG A 112 12.10 -21.81 1.82
CA ARG A 112 11.21 -22.75 2.50
C ARG A 112 9.76 -22.28 2.52
N LYS A 113 8.86 -23.25 2.58
CA LYS A 113 7.45 -22.98 2.83
C LYS A 113 7.25 -22.62 4.28
N VAL A 114 6.60 -21.47 4.53
CA VAL A 114 6.36 -20.95 5.87
C VAL A 114 4.90 -20.59 6.08
N ARG A 115 4.52 -20.43 7.33
CA ARG A 115 3.25 -19.87 7.80
C ARG A 115 3.56 -18.76 8.79
N LEU A 116 3.09 -17.56 8.49
CA LEU A 116 3.29 -16.37 9.32
C LEU A 116 1.97 -15.71 9.62
N ARG A 117 1.71 -15.42 10.89
CA ARG A 117 0.51 -14.68 11.33
C ARG A 117 0.83 -13.20 11.50
N GLY A 118 -0.03 -12.33 10.96
CA GLY A 118 0.11 -10.88 11.07
C GLY A 118 -1.12 -10.15 10.59
N TYR A 119 -1.02 -8.84 10.47
CA TYR A 119 -2.08 -7.97 9.97
C TYR A 119 -1.75 -7.49 8.55
N MET A 120 -2.77 -7.43 7.70
CA MET A 120 -2.64 -6.73 6.42
C MET A 120 -2.60 -5.22 6.69
N LEU A 121 -1.58 -4.53 6.17
CA LEU A 121 -1.44 -3.09 6.38
C LEU A 121 -2.32 -2.31 5.39
N PRO A 122 -3.41 -1.66 5.84
CA PRO A 122 -4.40 -1.05 4.93
C PRO A 122 -3.83 0.07 4.06
N SER A 123 -2.82 0.80 4.55
CA SER A 123 -2.18 1.90 3.82
C SER A 123 -1.42 1.45 2.57
N THR A 124 -1.15 0.15 2.44
CA THR A 124 -0.45 -0.43 1.28
C THR A 124 -1.40 -1.05 0.25
N LEU A 125 -2.71 -1.00 0.50
CA LEU A 125 -3.71 -1.60 -0.35
C LEU A 125 -4.29 -0.58 -1.33
N TYR A 126 -4.26 -0.87 -2.60
CA TYR A 126 -4.92 -0.09 -3.66
C TYR A 126 -6.38 -0.49 -3.85
N LYS A 127 -6.77 -1.67 -3.37
CA LYS A 127 -8.11 -2.27 -3.47
C LYS A 127 -8.39 -3.14 -2.26
N GLU A 128 -9.65 -3.40 -1.96
CA GLU A 128 -10.06 -4.21 -0.80
C GLU A 128 -10.33 -5.69 -1.18
N THR A 129 -10.49 -5.97 -2.47
CA THR A 129 -10.76 -7.32 -3.01
C THR A 129 -9.76 -7.68 -4.09
N ASP A 130 -9.60 -8.98 -4.34
CA ASP A 130 -8.68 -9.50 -5.37
C ASP A 130 -7.24 -8.99 -5.21
N ILE A 131 -6.78 -8.86 -3.97
CA ILE A 131 -5.46 -8.34 -3.62
C ILE A 131 -4.42 -9.40 -3.98
N ASP A 132 -3.46 -9.00 -4.78
CA ASP A 132 -2.33 -9.82 -5.22
C ASP A 132 -1.00 -9.46 -4.54
N GLN A 133 -0.93 -8.25 -3.95
CA GLN A 133 0.24 -7.79 -3.21
C GLN A 133 -0.17 -6.93 -2.01
N PHE A 134 0.46 -7.16 -0.86
CA PHE A 134 0.25 -6.37 0.34
C PHE A 134 1.43 -6.53 1.31
N VAL A 135 1.46 -5.67 2.32
CA VAL A 135 2.40 -5.78 3.44
C VAL A 135 1.72 -6.45 4.61
N LEU A 136 2.36 -7.49 5.13
CA LEU A 136 2.00 -8.13 6.39
C LEU A 136 2.87 -7.54 7.50
N VAL A 137 2.25 -7.09 8.59
CA VAL A 137 2.91 -6.47 9.73
C VAL A 137 2.61 -7.20 11.02
N ARG A 138 3.51 -7.06 11.98
CA ARG A 138 3.38 -7.65 13.32
C ARG A 138 2.18 -7.08 14.07
N ASP A 139 2.06 -5.76 14.08
CA ASP A 139 1.01 -5.01 14.76
C ASP A 139 0.46 -3.93 13.82
N ASN A 140 -0.85 -3.74 13.82
CA ASN A 140 -1.51 -2.71 13.02
C ASN A 140 -1.59 -1.34 13.71
N GLN A 141 -1.12 -1.21 14.93
CA GLN A 141 -1.07 0.04 15.66
C GLN A 141 0.20 0.85 15.33
N GLU A 142 1.27 0.16 14.95
CA GLU A 142 2.47 0.82 14.50
C GLU A 142 2.36 1.10 13.01
N CYS A 143 2.59 2.35 12.63
CA CYS A 143 2.68 2.77 11.24
C CYS A 143 4.00 2.20 10.68
N CYS A 144 3.99 0.89 10.40
CA CYS A 144 5.18 0.12 10.06
C CYS A 144 5.76 0.45 8.68
N PHE A 145 5.08 1.28 7.90
CA PHE A 145 5.56 1.79 6.61
C PHE A 145 5.77 3.29 6.68
N GLY A 146 6.92 3.67 7.11
CA GLY A 146 7.33 5.05 7.25
C GLY A 146 8.59 5.14 8.08
N PRO A 147 9.14 6.31 8.31
CA PRO A 147 10.27 6.50 9.19
C PRO A 147 9.89 5.96 10.58
N GLY A 148 10.32 4.75 10.90
CA GLY A 148 10.05 4.16 12.19
C GLY A 148 9.87 2.66 12.29
N ALA A 149 9.63 1.96 11.21
CA ALA A 149 9.53 0.50 11.24
C ALA A 149 10.92 -0.13 11.16
N ALA A 150 11.14 -1.16 11.96
CA ALA A 150 12.28 -2.03 11.76
C ALA A 150 12.02 -2.95 10.56
N LEU A 151 13.05 -3.26 9.78
CA LEU A 151 12.93 -4.12 8.61
C LEU A 151 12.36 -5.51 8.92
N PHE A 152 12.46 -5.96 10.16
CA PHE A 152 11.93 -7.26 10.60
C PHE A 152 10.46 -7.22 11.05
N ASP A 153 9.84 -6.05 11.14
CA ASP A 153 8.43 -5.91 11.54
C ASP A 153 7.45 -5.94 10.36
N CYS A 154 7.97 -6.04 9.14
CA CYS A 154 7.16 -6.13 7.94
C CYS A 154 7.66 -7.22 6.97
N VAL A 155 6.72 -7.81 6.26
CA VAL A 155 6.97 -8.80 5.21
C VAL A 155 6.13 -8.48 3.99
N MET A 156 6.77 -8.38 2.83
CA MET A 156 6.06 -8.21 1.56
C MET A 156 5.40 -9.53 1.16
N ILE A 157 4.12 -9.50 0.92
CA ILE A 157 3.37 -10.64 0.42
C ILE A 157 3.05 -10.42 -1.05
N GLU A 158 3.52 -11.32 -1.90
CA GLU A 158 3.17 -11.37 -3.32
C GLU A 158 2.45 -12.69 -3.57
N MET A 159 1.18 -12.62 -3.89
CA MET A 159 0.41 -13.82 -4.18
C MET A 159 0.91 -14.47 -5.46
N GLN A 160 0.96 -15.78 -5.48
CA GLN A 160 1.35 -16.50 -6.70
C GLN A 160 0.34 -16.22 -7.84
N PRO A 161 0.77 -16.30 -9.09
CA PRO A 161 -0.08 -16.02 -10.25
C PRO A 161 -1.43 -16.73 -10.19
N GLY A 162 -2.51 -15.97 -10.39
CA GLY A 162 -3.88 -16.46 -10.32
C GLY A 162 -4.43 -16.67 -8.90
N ARG A 163 -3.72 -16.22 -7.88
CA ARG A 163 -4.17 -16.24 -6.47
C ARG A 163 -4.33 -14.82 -5.98
N THR A 164 -5.40 -14.60 -5.25
CA THR A 164 -5.71 -13.31 -4.63
C THR A 164 -6.30 -13.54 -3.24
N THR A 165 -6.45 -12.46 -2.49
CA THR A 165 -7.13 -12.46 -1.20
C THR A 165 -7.93 -11.17 -1.05
N ASP A 166 -8.86 -11.14 -0.12
CA ASP A 166 -9.59 -9.93 0.26
C ASP A 166 -9.06 -9.37 1.56
N PHE A 167 -9.22 -8.07 1.74
CA PHE A 167 -8.84 -7.41 2.98
C PHE A 167 -9.73 -7.85 4.14
N VAL A 168 -9.09 -8.18 5.26
CA VAL A 168 -9.76 -8.40 6.54
C VAL A 168 -9.06 -7.63 7.64
N PRO A 169 -9.81 -6.96 8.56
CA PRO A 169 -9.23 -6.12 9.61
C PRO A 169 -8.66 -6.90 10.80
N ARG A 170 -8.73 -8.23 10.77
CA ARG A 170 -8.21 -9.14 11.80
C ARG A 170 -6.88 -9.77 11.38
N PRO A 171 -6.11 -10.37 12.31
CA PRO A 171 -4.90 -11.10 11.96
C PRO A 171 -5.20 -12.22 10.96
N VAL A 172 -4.37 -12.35 9.96
CA VAL A 172 -4.42 -13.42 8.96
C VAL A 172 -3.21 -14.34 9.06
N MET A 173 -3.37 -15.56 8.63
CA MET A 173 -2.28 -16.52 8.44
C MET A 173 -1.92 -16.57 6.96
N VAL A 174 -0.72 -16.14 6.63
CA VAL A 174 -0.16 -16.25 5.28
C VAL A 174 0.67 -17.52 5.18
N GLU A 175 0.41 -18.31 4.17
CA GLU A 175 1.17 -19.52 3.83
C GLU A 175 1.81 -19.32 2.47
N GLY A 176 3.13 -19.54 2.35
CA GLY A 176 3.84 -19.35 1.12
C GLY A 176 5.33 -19.69 1.23
N LYS A 177 6.08 -19.42 0.17
CA LYS A 177 7.53 -19.59 0.15
C LYS A 177 8.21 -18.32 0.64
N PHE A 178 9.02 -18.43 1.68
CA PHE A 178 9.81 -17.33 2.23
C PHE A 178 11.02 -17.04 1.37
N VAL A 179 11.28 -15.77 1.11
CA VAL A 179 12.39 -15.29 0.29
C VAL A 179 13.08 -14.13 0.99
N LEU A 180 14.39 -14.23 1.12
CA LEU A 180 15.24 -13.09 1.46
C LEU A 180 15.47 -12.30 0.17
N ASP A 181 14.85 -11.14 0.06
CA ASP A 181 14.88 -10.32 -1.14
C ASP A 181 15.58 -8.99 -0.82
N THR A 182 16.84 -8.93 -1.16
CA THR A 182 17.71 -7.79 -0.86
C THR A 182 17.83 -6.79 -2.01
N GLU A 183 17.12 -7.00 -3.12
CA GLU A 183 17.23 -6.14 -4.29
C GLU A 183 15.93 -5.44 -4.65
N LYS A 184 14.81 -6.14 -4.55
CA LYS A 184 13.52 -5.69 -5.10
C LYS A 184 12.91 -4.49 -4.37
N TYR A 185 13.09 -4.39 -3.06
CA TYR A 185 12.44 -3.40 -2.22
C TYR A 185 13.43 -2.38 -1.62
N GLN A 186 14.40 -1.99 -2.41
CA GLN A 186 15.29 -0.89 -2.09
C GLN A 186 14.61 0.46 -2.32
N TYR A 187 14.96 1.45 -1.53
CA TYR A 187 14.60 2.82 -1.84
C TYR A 187 15.34 3.29 -3.10
N PRO A 188 14.70 4.11 -3.96
CA PRO A 188 15.35 4.69 -5.11
C PRO A 188 16.64 5.42 -4.71
N GLY A 189 17.75 5.06 -5.35
CA GLY A 189 19.07 5.60 -5.00
C GLY A 189 19.70 5.04 -3.73
N GLY A 190 19.04 4.09 -3.05
CA GLY A 190 19.53 3.52 -1.78
C GLY A 190 19.37 4.44 -0.57
N GLU A 191 18.65 5.55 -0.72
CA GLU A 191 18.42 6.54 0.33
C GLU A 191 16.92 6.68 0.61
N GLY A 192 16.47 6.10 1.69
CA GLY A 192 15.14 6.20 2.23
C GLY A 192 15.04 7.10 3.47
N PRO A 193 13.88 7.15 4.10
CA PRO A 193 13.67 7.87 5.35
C PRO A 193 14.68 7.44 6.41
N ASP A 194 15.18 8.42 7.16
CA ASP A 194 16.19 8.24 8.23
C ASP A 194 17.49 7.55 7.79
N GLY A 195 17.78 7.47 6.48
CA GLY A 195 18.98 6.81 5.94
C GLY A 195 18.77 5.31 5.60
N ALA A 196 17.56 4.79 5.75
CA ALA A 196 17.25 3.41 5.43
C ALA A 196 17.51 3.10 3.95
N SER A 197 18.16 1.99 3.65
CA SER A 197 18.41 1.57 2.27
C SER A 197 17.27 0.74 1.67
N HIS A 198 16.47 0.09 2.51
CA HIS A 198 15.43 -0.85 2.08
C HIS A 198 14.08 -0.55 2.72
N MET A 199 13.01 -0.75 1.96
CA MET A 199 11.64 -0.76 2.46
C MET A 199 11.29 -2.10 3.13
N ALA A 200 11.78 -3.20 2.58
CA ALA A 200 11.62 -4.54 3.10
C ALA A 200 12.76 -5.43 2.60
N VAL A 201 13.09 -6.47 3.38
CA VAL A 201 14.07 -7.50 3.01
C VAL A 201 13.46 -8.90 3.05
N PHE A 202 12.24 -9.02 3.55
CA PHE A 202 11.50 -10.27 3.62
C PHE A 202 10.32 -10.25 2.67
N ARG A 203 10.16 -11.33 1.92
CA ARG A 203 9.05 -11.55 1.01
C ARG A 203 8.49 -12.96 1.17
N ILE A 204 7.19 -13.10 1.04
CA ILE A 204 6.54 -14.42 0.92
C ILE A 204 5.81 -14.50 -0.42
N GLU A 205 6.14 -15.50 -1.22
CA GLU A 205 5.37 -15.89 -2.39
C GLU A 205 4.12 -16.63 -1.92
N GLY A 206 3.02 -15.87 -1.77
CA GLY A 206 1.80 -16.30 -1.09
C GLY A 206 1.04 -17.37 -1.85
N LEU A 207 0.79 -18.48 -1.20
CA LEU A 207 -0.06 -19.57 -1.69
C LEU A 207 -1.49 -19.43 -1.22
N ARG A 208 -1.68 -18.93 0.00
CA ARG A 208 -2.98 -18.81 0.66
C ARG A 208 -2.92 -17.84 1.83
N VAL A 209 -4.03 -17.11 2.01
CA VAL A 209 -4.32 -16.29 3.18
C VAL A 209 -5.59 -16.82 3.84
N ARG A 210 -5.62 -16.89 5.20
CA ARG A 210 -6.77 -17.38 5.97
C ARG A 210 -7.08 -16.45 7.13
#